data_b45c9f14b66308d5cefb45349af3f183
#
_entry.id   b45c9f14b66308d5cefb45349af3f183
#
_cell.length_a   1.000
_cell.length_b   1.000
_cell.length_c   1.000
_cell.angle_alpha   90.00
_cell.angle_beta   90.00
_cell.angle_gamma   90.00
#
_symmetry.space_group_name_H-M   'P 1'
#
loop_
_entity.id
_entity.type
_entity.pdbx_description
1 polymer ?
#
loop_
_entity_poly.entity_id
_entity_poly.type
_entity_poly.pdbx_seq_one_letter_code
_entity_poly.pdbx_strand_id
1 'polypeptide(L)'
;MLFFENVENIELKSVRWSSLRYDRNTQTYQMLHSICYFVVFDLLLTTENGNQQVPMFSDENMALLFQHFILEYYRKEHSDYGAKGCRVKWNLDEDEVPSSLLPTMNTDVTLRLGDRTLIIDAKYYSHTLQENFGKQTIHSANLYQIYAYVTNEDIDKNGYQKGNVDGMLLYAMTEKYGKKSERIKLMAGNVIYVKTLDLSQNFEEIKKQLDEFALSE
;
A
#
# COMPACT_ATOMS: atom_id res chain seq x y z
N MET A 1 24.39 -22.68 -9.73
CA MET A 1 23.10 -22.20 -9.15
C MET A 1 22.03 -23.22 -9.56
N LEU A 2 21.81 -24.23 -8.72
CA LEU A 2 21.20 -25.51 -9.09
C LEU A 2 19.83 -25.75 -8.43
N PHE A 3 19.11 -24.66 -8.07
CA PHE A 3 17.83 -24.77 -7.35
C PHE A 3 16.64 -25.23 -8.22
N PHE A 4 16.79 -25.21 -9.56
CA PHE A 4 15.71 -25.48 -10.51
C PHE A 4 16.02 -26.63 -11.49
N GLU A 5 17.06 -27.44 -11.22
CA GLU A 5 17.45 -28.55 -12.14
C GLU A 5 16.38 -29.62 -12.33
N ASN A 6 15.46 -29.75 -11.37
CA ASN A 6 14.38 -30.73 -11.39
C ASN A 6 13.01 -30.10 -11.70
N VAL A 7 12.97 -28.85 -12.17
CA VAL A 7 11.72 -28.16 -12.54
C VAL A 7 11.54 -28.25 -14.04
N GLU A 8 10.47 -28.91 -14.46
CA GLU A 8 10.14 -29.01 -15.90
C GLU A 8 9.67 -27.67 -16.44
N ASN A 9 10.12 -27.32 -17.65
CA ASN A 9 9.59 -26.21 -18.39
C ASN A 9 8.20 -26.57 -18.94
N ILE A 10 7.19 -25.78 -18.54
CA ILE A 10 5.83 -25.92 -19.07
C ILE A 10 5.50 -24.73 -19.95
N GLU A 11 4.69 -24.96 -20.97
CA GLU A 11 4.14 -23.85 -21.76
C GLU A 11 3.19 -23.01 -20.89
N LEU A 12 3.43 -21.72 -20.80
CA LEU A 12 2.66 -20.79 -19.96
C LEU A 12 1.15 -20.81 -20.33
N LYS A 13 0.84 -21.03 -21.61
CA LYS A 13 -0.55 -21.17 -22.10
C LYS A 13 -1.23 -22.45 -21.64
N SER A 14 -0.48 -23.47 -21.20
CA SER A 14 -1.04 -24.75 -20.71
C SER A 14 -1.42 -24.69 -19.22
N VAL A 15 -1.03 -23.65 -18.50
CA VAL A 15 -1.34 -23.50 -17.07
C VAL A 15 -2.83 -23.20 -16.90
N ARG A 16 -3.54 -24.06 -16.20
CA ARG A 16 -4.96 -23.86 -15.84
C ARG A 16 -5.08 -22.99 -14.60
N TRP A 17 -4.86 -21.67 -14.76
CA TRP A 17 -4.87 -20.69 -13.69
C TRP A 17 -6.14 -20.71 -12.83
N SER A 18 -7.30 -20.90 -13.45
CA SER A 18 -8.61 -20.97 -12.77
C SER A 18 -8.80 -22.21 -11.89
N SER A 19 -7.97 -23.24 -12.05
CA SER A 19 -8.04 -24.48 -11.25
C SER A 19 -7.19 -24.42 -9.98
N LEU A 20 -6.34 -23.42 -9.83
CA LEU A 20 -5.50 -23.24 -8.65
C LEU A 20 -6.39 -22.96 -7.42
N ARG A 21 -6.08 -23.61 -6.31
CA ARG A 21 -6.79 -23.43 -5.04
C ARG A 21 -5.78 -23.02 -3.97
N TYR A 22 -6.21 -22.11 -3.11
CA TYR A 22 -5.37 -21.55 -2.07
C TYR A 22 -6.09 -21.61 -0.72
N ASP A 23 -5.32 -21.76 0.33
CA ASP A 23 -5.75 -21.72 1.71
C ASP A 23 -4.93 -20.68 2.50
N ARG A 24 -5.14 -20.60 3.82
CA ARG A 24 -4.44 -19.65 4.68
C ARG A 24 -2.92 -19.79 4.64
N ASN A 25 -2.39 -21.00 4.40
CA ASN A 25 -0.95 -21.28 4.41
C ASN A 25 -0.32 -21.03 3.03
N THR A 26 -1.13 -20.91 1.99
CA THR A 26 -0.70 -20.77 0.59
C THR A 26 -0.97 -19.38 -0.01
N GLN A 27 -1.31 -18.39 0.82
CA GLN A 27 -1.59 -17.01 0.36
C GLN A 27 -0.39 -16.38 -0.38
N THR A 28 0.84 -16.66 0.06
CA THR A 28 2.05 -16.20 -0.63
C THR A 28 2.15 -16.78 -2.04
N TYR A 29 1.79 -18.05 -2.21
CA TYR A 29 1.75 -18.67 -3.55
C TYR A 29 0.63 -18.10 -4.40
N GLN A 30 -0.52 -17.78 -3.83
CA GLN A 30 -1.59 -17.09 -4.53
C GLN A 30 -1.11 -15.75 -5.10
N MET A 31 -0.41 -14.97 -4.29
CA MET A 31 0.18 -13.70 -4.71
C MET A 31 1.19 -13.88 -5.85
N LEU A 32 2.12 -14.83 -5.70
CA LEU A 32 3.14 -15.11 -6.73
C LEU A 32 2.50 -15.58 -8.04
N HIS A 33 1.53 -16.48 -7.99
CA HIS A 33 0.80 -16.93 -9.17
C HIS A 33 0.03 -15.79 -9.83
N SER A 34 -0.53 -14.87 -9.03
CA SER A 34 -1.19 -13.68 -9.55
C SER A 34 -0.24 -12.78 -10.32
N ILE A 35 0.94 -12.51 -9.78
CA ILE A 35 1.99 -11.75 -10.46
C ILE A 35 2.40 -12.46 -11.76
N CYS A 36 2.66 -13.77 -11.70
CA CYS A 36 3.01 -14.56 -12.90
C CYS A 36 1.92 -14.48 -13.96
N TYR A 37 0.65 -14.56 -13.57
CA TYR A 37 -0.48 -14.44 -14.50
C TYR A 37 -0.48 -13.08 -15.20
N PHE A 38 -0.30 -11.98 -14.46
CA PHE A 38 -0.22 -10.64 -15.05
C PHE A 38 0.91 -10.51 -16.04
N VAL A 39 2.10 -10.98 -15.66
CA VAL A 39 3.29 -10.93 -16.55
C VAL A 39 3.08 -11.74 -17.82
N VAL A 40 2.49 -12.95 -17.70
CA VAL A 40 2.27 -13.86 -18.82
C VAL A 40 1.25 -13.32 -19.84
N PHE A 41 0.24 -12.60 -19.36
CA PHE A 41 -0.84 -12.11 -20.22
C PHE A 41 -0.73 -10.61 -20.55
N ASP A 42 0.43 -10.00 -20.30
CA ASP A 42 0.69 -8.57 -20.53
C ASP A 42 -0.37 -7.63 -19.90
N LEU A 43 -1.07 -8.08 -18.88
CA LEU A 43 -2.14 -7.32 -18.25
C LEU A 43 -1.64 -6.13 -17.44
N LEU A 44 -0.33 -6.04 -17.23
CA LEU A 44 0.33 -4.87 -16.62
C LEU A 44 0.55 -3.73 -17.63
N LEU A 45 0.38 -3.97 -18.93
CA LEU A 45 0.80 -3.05 -19.99
C LEU A 45 -0.28 -2.68 -21.01
N THR A 46 -1.49 -3.25 -20.98
CA THR A 46 -2.49 -2.98 -22.01
C THR A 46 -3.82 -2.48 -21.50
N THR A 47 -4.02 -1.18 -21.66
CA THR A 47 -5.32 -0.50 -21.64
C THR A 47 -5.97 -0.43 -23.03
N GLU A 48 -5.46 -1.11 -24.04
CA GLU A 48 -6.07 -1.15 -25.37
C GLU A 48 -6.93 -2.39 -25.56
N ASN A 49 -8.18 -2.26 -25.28
CA ASN A 49 -9.37 -3.07 -25.56
C ASN A 49 -10.13 -3.51 -24.29
N GLY A 50 -10.98 -2.59 -23.87
CA GLY A 50 -11.89 -2.78 -22.76
C GLY A 50 -12.93 -3.87 -22.99
N ASN A 51 -12.64 -5.13 -22.70
CA ASN A 51 -13.64 -6.18 -22.43
C ASN A 51 -13.07 -7.53 -21.96
N GLN A 52 -11.95 -7.55 -21.26
CA GLN A 52 -11.62 -8.77 -20.51
C GLN A 52 -11.52 -8.42 -19.03
N GLN A 53 -12.65 -8.48 -18.34
CA GLN A 53 -12.67 -8.65 -16.90
C GLN A 53 -12.00 -9.99 -16.60
N VAL A 54 -10.81 -9.93 -16.02
CA VAL A 54 -10.11 -11.12 -15.55
C VAL A 54 -10.83 -11.59 -14.28
N PRO A 55 -11.55 -12.72 -14.28
CA PRO A 55 -12.45 -13.12 -13.19
C PRO A 55 -11.72 -13.49 -11.89
N MET A 56 -10.39 -13.37 -11.85
CA MET A 56 -9.56 -13.95 -10.80
C MET A 56 -9.10 -12.95 -9.75
N PHE A 57 -9.29 -11.66 -9.98
CA PHE A 57 -8.79 -10.63 -9.07
C PHE A 57 -9.91 -9.70 -8.64
N SER A 58 -10.41 -9.92 -7.43
CA SER A 58 -11.24 -8.90 -6.78
C SER A 58 -10.40 -7.66 -6.49
N ASP A 59 -11.03 -6.50 -6.41
CA ASP A 59 -10.38 -5.25 -5.98
C ASP A 59 -9.66 -5.42 -4.64
N GLU A 60 -10.17 -6.27 -3.76
CA GLU A 60 -9.56 -6.62 -2.48
C GLU A 60 -8.22 -7.33 -2.65
N ASN A 61 -8.12 -8.30 -3.58
CA ASN A 61 -6.86 -8.99 -3.86
C ASN A 61 -5.82 -8.06 -4.48
N MET A 62 -6.26 -7.14 -5.35
CA MET A 62 -5.37 -6.12 -5.92
C MET A 62 -4.89 -5.12 -4.87
N ALA A 63 -5.74 -4.74 -3.95
CA ALA A 63 -5.37 -3.88 -2.83
C ALA A 63 -4.32 -4.56 -1.93
N LEU A 64 -4.53 -5.83 -1.57
CA LEU A 64 -3.55 -6.61 -0.80
C LEU A 64 -2.22 -6.77 -1.54
N LEU A 65 -2.27 -7.04 -2.84
CA LEU A 65 -1.06 -7.16 -3.67
C LEU A 65 -0.28 -5.84 -3.68
N PHE A 66 -0.96 -4.72 -3.84
CA PHE A 66 -0.35 -3.40 -3.85
C PHE A 66 0.30 -3.06 -2.49
N GLN A 67 -0.40 -3.32 -1.38
CA GLN A 67 0.15 -3.15 -0.03
C GLN A 67 1.42 -4.00 0.17
N HIS A 68 1.37 -5.28 -0.19
CA HIS A 68 2.53 -6.17 -0.09
C HIS A 68 3.69 -5.74 -0.98
N PHE A 69 3.40 -5.29 -2.20
CA PHE A 69 4.43 -4.77 -3.10
C PHE A 69 5.19 -3.60 -2.47
N ILE A 70 4.49 -2.60 -1.93
CA ILE A 70 5.10 -1.45 -1.28
C ILE A 70 5.94 -1.88 -0.07
N LEU A 71 5.39 -2.77 0.78
CA LEU A 71 6.08 -3.26 1.97
C LEU A 71 7.36 -4.01 1.61
N GLU A 72 7.29 -4.96 0.68
CA GLU A 72 8.45 -5.78 0.28
C GLU A 72 9.48 -4.97 -0.50
N TYR A 73 9.05 -3.95 -1.26
CA TYR A 73 9.96 -3.00 -1.89
C TYR A 73 10.87 -2.36 -0.84
N TYR A 74 10.32 -1.70 0.18
CA TYR A 74 11.13 -1.04 1.21
C TYR A 74 11.92 -2.02 2.07
N ARG A 75 11.42 -3.22 2.32
CA ARG A 75 12.18 -4.27 3.03
C ARG A 75 13.44 -4.67 2.29
N LYS A 76 13.33 -4.81 0.98
CA LYS A 76 14.41 -5.32 0.14
C LYS A 76 15.41 -4.24 -0.26
N GLU A 77 14.90 -3.11 -0.73
CA GLU A 77 15.75 -2.05 -1.29
C GLU A 77 16.26 -1.08 -0.21
N HIS A 78 15.54 -0.94 0.92
CA HIS A 78 15.84 -0.03 2.02
C HIS A 78 15.71 -0.73 3.38
N SER A 79 16.54 -1.72 3.61
CA SER A 79 16.50 -2.53 4.84
C SER A 79 16.76 -1.72 6.12
N ASP A 80 17.46 -0.60 6.01
CA ASP A 80 17.75 0.39 7.06
C ASP A 80 16.50 1.16 7.53
N TYR A 81 15.45 1.24 6.71
CA TYR A 81 14.18 1.88 7.11
C TYR A 81 13.32 1.00 8.03
N GLY A 82 13.68 -0.27 8.22
CA GLY A 82 12.97 -1.19 9.11
C GLY A 82 11.50 -1.37 8.75
N ALA A 83 11.18 -1.41 7.45
CA ALA A 83 9.83 -1.46 6.91
C ALA A 83 9.01 -2.63 7.48
N LYS A 84 7.85 -2.33 8.05
CA LYS A 84 6.92 -3.34 8.59
C LYS A 84 5.51 -2.78 8.73
N GLY A 85 4.50 -3.67 8.72
CA GLY A 85 3.18 -3.34 9.25
C GLY A 85 3.23 -3.26 10.78
N CYS A 86 2.62 -2.23 11.34
CA CYS A 86 2.60 -2.01 12.78
C CYS A 86 1.17 -1.91 13.30
N ARG A 87 0.97 -2.35 14.54
CA ARG A 87 -0.25 -2.05 15.27
C ARG A 87 -0.06 -0.76 16.04
N VAL A 88 -0.85 0.26 15.70
CA VAL A 88 -0.92 1.52 16.43
C VAL A 88 -1.87 1.35 17.61
N LYS A 89 -1.47 1.84 18.76
CA LYS A 89 -2.30 1.82 19.96
C LYS A 89 -3.18 3.06 20.03
N TRP A 90 -4.39 2.91 20.55
CA TRP A 90 -5.21 4.05 20.96
C TRP A 90 -4.57 4.73 22.17
N ASN A 91 -4.41 6.04 22.11
CA ASN A 91 -3.98 6.83 23.27
C ASN A 91 -5.21 7.17 24.10
N LEU A 92 -5.42 6.36 25.11
CA LEU A 92 -6.49 6.54 26.09
C LEU A 92 -5.92 7.16 27.35
N ASP A 93 -6.79 7.70 28.18
CA ASP A 93 -6.43 8.13 29.53
C ASP A 93 -5.81 6.95 30.31
N GLU A 94 -4.86 7.24 31.20
CA GLU A 94 -4.12 6.19 31.94
C GLU A 94 -5.04 5.29 32.78
N ASP A 95 -6.15 5.84 33.27
CA ASP A 95 -7.14 5.14 34.07
C ASP A 95 -8.23 4.45 33.23
N GLU A 96 -8.20 4.60 31.88
CA GLU A 96 -9.23 4.07 31.00
C GLU A 96 -8.94 2.63 30.57
N VAL A 97 -9.92 1.76 30.73
CA VAL A 97 -9.85 0.38 30.22
C VAL A 97 -10.26 0.37 28.75
N PRO A 98 -9.40 -0.11 27.83
CA PRO A 98 -9.74 -0.14 26.41
C PRO A 98 -11.04 -0.90 26.15
N SER A 99 -12.00 -0.25 25.50
CA SER A 99 -13.25 -0.88 25.08
C SER A 99 -12.99 -1.95 24.02
N SER A 100 -13.65 -3.09 24.11
CA SER A 100 -13.64 -4.13 23.08
C SER A 100 -14.25 -3.68 21.75
N LEU A 101 -14.94 -2.55 21.74
CA LEU A 101 -15.54 -1.95 20.54
C LEU A 101 -14.54 -1.07 19.76
N LEU A 102 -13.38 -0.74 20.34
CA LEU A 102 -12.36 0.03 19.62
C LEU A 102 -11.77 -0.79 18.47
N PRO A 103 -11.79 -0.26 17.23
CA PRO A 103 -11.21 -0.96 16.11
C PRO A 103 -9.68 -1.06 16.24
N THR A 104 -9.12 -2.14 15.74
CA THR A 104 -7.67 -2.30 15.66
C THR A 104 -7.11 -1.40 14.57
N MET A 105 -6.10 -0.62 14.90
CA MET A 105 -5.36 0.20 13.95
C MET A 105 -4.10 -0.57 13.50
N ASN A 106 -4.09 -1.04 12.25
CA ASN A 106 -2.93 -1.69 11.64
C ASN A 106 -2.49 -0.87 10.43
N THR A 107 -1.22 -0.52 10.37
CA THR A 107 -0.63 0.19 9.22
C THR A 107 -0.24 -0.82 8.15
N ASP A 108 -0.31 -0.42 6.87
CA ASP A 108 0.20 -1.25 5.78
C ASP A 108 1.73 -1.27 5.79
N VAL A 109 2.34 -0.08 5.87
CA VAL A 109 3.80 0.09 5.94
C VAL A 109 4.15 1.19 6.93
N THR A 110 5.12 0.93 7.78
CA THR A 110 5.74 1.94 8.66
C THR A 110 7.24 1.92 8.42
N LEU A 111 7.80 3.08 8.10
CA LEU A 111 9.22 3.30 7.86
C LEU A 111 9.82 4.15 8.97
N ARG A 112 11.07 3.85 9.37
CA ARG A 112 11.87 4.65 10.28
C ARG A 112 12.95 5.42 9.49
N LEU A 113 12.78 6.72 9.38
CA LEU A 113 13.62 7.59 8.56
C LEU A 113 14.43 8.54 9.49
N GLY A 114 15.50 8.00 10.09
CA GLY A 114 16.22 8.70 11.17
C GLY A 114 15.31 8.93 12.38
N ASP A 115 15.13 10.21 12.74
CA ASP A 115 14.27 10.61 13.86
C ASP A 115 12.78 10.69 13.51
N ARG A 116 12.43 10.52 12.25
CA ARG A 116 11.04 10.57 11.76
C ARG A 116 10.50 9.17 11.48
N THR A 117 9.19 9.06 11.55
CA THR A 117 8.44 7.87 11.15
C THR A 117 7.50 8.26 10.03
N LEU A 118 7.48 7.46 8.96
CA LEU A 118 6.48 7.59 7.89
C LEU A 118 5.55 6.38 7.91
N ILE A 119 4.25 6.64 8.08
CA ILE A 119 3.19 5.65 7.96
C ILE A 119 2.60 5.75 6.56
N ILE A 120 2.66 4.68 5.77
CA ILE A 120 2.07 4.62 4.44
C ILE A 120 0.82 3.73 4.51
N ASP A 121 -0.28 4.25 4.03
CA ASP A 121 -1.54 3.55 3.83
C ASP A 121 -1.76 3.43 2.32
N ALA A 122 -1.58 2.23 1.78
CA ALA A 122 -1.55 1.95 0.36
C ALA A 122 -2.96 1.60 -0.15
N LYS A 123 -3.44 2.34 -1.13
CA LYS A 123 -4.80 2.24 -1.65
C LYS A 123 -4.81 1.89 -3.14
N TYR A 124 -5.41 0.78 -3.47
CA TYR A 124 -5.70 0.39 -4.85
C TYR A 124 -7.21 0.44 -5.08
N TYR A 125 -7.63 1.28 -6.01
CA TYR A 125 -9.02 1.37 -6.42
C TYR A 125 -9.12 1.20 -7.94
N SER A 126 -9.77 0.14 -8.39
CA SER A 126 -10.11 -0.04 -9.81
C SER A 126 -11.13 1.00 -10.28
N HIS A 127 -11.97 1.46 -9.36
CA HIS A 127 -13.02 2.44 -9.59
C HIS A 127 -13.03 3.50 -8.50
N THR A 128 -12.47 4.67 -8.78
CA THR A 128 -12.99 5.97 -8.39
C THR A 128 -12.59 6.64 -7.09
N LEU A 129 -12.14 7.89 -7.23
CA LEU A 129 -12.42 9.02 -6.34
C LEU A 129 -13.94 9.24 -6.26
N GLN A 130 -14.43 9.60 -5.08
CA GLN A 130 -15.79 10.19 -5.01
C GLN A 130 -15.78 11.52 -5.74
N GLU A 131 -16.54 11.60 -6.80
CA GLU A 131 -16.83 12.86 -7.47
C GLU A 131 -17.98 13.54 -6.72
N ASN A 132 -17.65 14.45 -5.84
CA ASN A 132 -18.64 15.32 -5.22
C ASN A 132 -18.65 16.68 -5.94
N PHE A 133 -19.75 16.99 -6.62
CA PHE A 133 -19.99 18.27 -7.31
C PHE A 133 -18.87 18.68 -8.29
N GLY A 134 -18.36 17.76 -9.10
CA GLY A 134 -17.33 18.05 -10.10
C GLY A 134 -15.92 18.29 -9.54
N LYS A 135 -15.71 18.07 -8.23
CA LYS A 135 -14.37 18.10 -7.59
C LYS A 135 -13.97 16.72 -7.13
N GLN A 136 -12.77 16.32 -7.53
CA GLN A 136 -12.14 15.12 -7.02
C GLN A 136 -11.65 15.38 -5.59
N THR A 137 -12.19 14.67 -4.62
CA THR A 137 -11.77 14.76 -3.21
C THR A 137 -11.19 13.44 -2.74
N ILE A 138 -10.26 13.53 -1.78
CA ILE A 138 -9.77 12.37 -1.03
C ILE A 138 -10.97 11.73 -0.32
N HIS A 139 -11.06 10.40 -0.32
CA HIS A 139 -12.05 9.71 0.50
C HIS A 139 -11.86 10.08 1.97
N SER A 140 -12.88 10.66 2.58
CA SER A 140 -12.81 11.11 3.97
C SER A 140 -12.41 10.00 4.94
N ALA A 141 -12.90 8.77 4.71
CA ALA A 141 -12.52 7.61 5.51
C ALA A 141 -11.01 7.33 5.49
N ASN A 142 -10.36 7.44 4.32
CA ASN A 142 -8.90 7.25 4.22
C ASN A 142 -8.14 8.36 4.95
N LEU A 143 -8.62 9.60 4.81
CA LEU A 143 -7.99 10.73 5.50
C LEU A 143 -8.12 10.59 7.01
N TYR A 144 -9.29 10.20 7.51
CA TYR A 144 -9.49 9.96 8.94
C TYR A 144 -8.67 8.78 9.45
N GLN A 145 -8.52 7.74 8.65
CA GLN A 145 -7.71 6.57 8.99
C GLN A 145 -6.24 6.96 9.18
N ILE A 146 -5.63 7.60 8.17
CA ILE A 146 -4.22 8.01 8.26
C ILE A 146 -3.99 9.06 9.35
N TYR A 147 -4.94 9.99 9.53
CA TYR A 147 -4.89 10.98 10.60
C TYR A 147 -4.89 10.30 11.98
N ALA A 148 -5.78 9.32 12.19
CA ALA A 148 -5.83 8.56 13.43
C ALA A 148 -4.52 7.79 13.69
N TYR A 149 -3.93 7.18 12.66
CA TYR A 149 -2.65 6.48 12.80
C TYR A 149 -1.52 7.44 13.18
N VAL A 150 -1.38 8.54 12.46
CA VAL A 150 -0.34 9.54 12.71
C VAL A 150 -0.47 10.11 14.11
N THR A 151 -1.65 10.58 14.49
CA THR A 151 -1.85 11.25 15.79
C THR A 151 -1.68 10.31 16.97
N ASN A 152 -2.09 9.05 16.86
CA ASN A 152 -1.90 8.07 17.94
C ASN A 152 -0.44 7.56 18.04
N GLU A 153 0.26 7.38 16.92
CA GLU A 153 1.68 6.94 16.93
C GLU A 153 2.62 8.07 17.37
N ASP A 154 2.23 9.35 17.21
CA ASP A 154 3.06 10.51 17.50
C ASP A 154 3.07 10.91 18.98
N ILE A 155 2.22 10.31 19.81
CA ILE A 155 2.17 10.60 21.24
C ILE A 155 3.41 10.02 21.95
N ASP A 156 4.04 10.83 22.79
CA ASP A 156 5.10 10.37 23.69
C ASP A 156 4.50 9.75 24.97
N LYS A 157 5.39 9.20 25.83
CA LYS A 157 4.99 8.60 27.10
C LYS A 157 4.33 9.57 28.09
N ASN A 158 4.41 10.87 27.84
CA ASN A 158 3.79 11.91 28.69
C ASN A 158 2.49 12.46 28.05
N GLY A 159 2.02 11.86 26.96
CA GLY A 159 0.80 12.29 26.28
C GLY A 159 0.96 13.48 25.32
N TYR A 160 2.19 13.91 25.02
CA TYR A 160 2.46 15.02 24.11
C TYR A 160 2.80 14.57 22.70
N GLN A 161 2.28 15.28 21.70
CA GLN A 161 2.66 15.07 20.31
C GLN A 161 4.09 15.57 20.07
N LYS A 162 4.90 14.74 19.40
CA LYS A 162 6.30 15.04 19.06
C LYS A 162 6.44 15.75 17.72
N GLY A 163 5.48 15.61 16.84
CA GLY A 163 5.52 16.17 15.47
C GLY A 163 6.52 15.46 14.55
N ASN A 164 6.90 14.22 14.86
CA ASN A 164 7.88 13.45 14.11
C ASN A 164 7.32 12.19 13.44
N VAL A 165 6.02 12.05 13.38
CA VAL A 165 5.31 10.99 12.64
C VAL A 165 4.53 11.62 11.51
N ASP A 166 4.82 11.22 10.28
CA ASP A 166 4.10 11.65 9.09
C ASP A 166 3.25 10.51 8.52
N GLY A 167 2.24 10.86 7.77
CA GLY A 167 1.37 9.93 7.07
C GLY A 167 1.44 10.09 5.56
N MET A 168 1.24 9.01 4.83
CA MET A 168 1.10 9.03 3.38
C MET A 168 -0.08 8.16 2.94
N LEU A 169 -1.02 8.75 2.22
CA LEU A 169 -2.00 8.04 1.41
C LEU A 169 -1.36 7.80 0.04
N LEU A 170 -1.00 6.56 -0.24
CA LEU A 170 -0.36 6.17 -1.50
C LEU A 170 -1.35 5.41 -2.37
N TYR A 171 -1.82 6.07 -3.42
CA TYR A 171 -2.76 5.49 -4.38
C TYR A 171 -2.04 4.92 -5.58
N ALA A 172 -2.47 3.75 -6.07
CA ALA A 172 -2.11 3.30 -7.39
C ALA A 172 -2.70 4.27 -8.42
N MET A 173 -1.87 4.77 -9.35
CA MET A 173 -2.35 5.65 -10.42
C MET A 173 -3.20 4.85 -11.40
N THR A 174 -4.37 5.35 -11.71
CA THR A 174 -5.27 4.83 -12.74
C THR A 174 -5.58 5.94 -13.75
N GLU A 175 -6.17 5.59 -14.91
CA GLU A 175 -6.53 6.59 -15.93
C GLU A 175 -7.42 7.71 -15.39
N LYS A 176 -8.29 7.40 -14.45
CA LYS A 176 -9.14 8.39 -13.76
C LYS A 176 -8.39 9.17 -12.68
N TYR A 177 -7.36 8.57 -12.10
CA TYR A 177 -6.53 9.11 -11.04
C TYR A 177 -5.20 9.56 -11.61
N GLY A 178 -5.16 10.62 -12.35
CA GLY A 178 -3.91 11.20 -12.81
C GLY A 178 -2.93 11.48 -11.66
N LYS A 179 -1.72 11.85 -11.99
CA LYS A 179 -0.65 12.14 -11.03
C LYS A 179 -1.12 13.12 -9.96
N LYS A 180 -1.07 12.73 -8.69
CA LYS A 180 -1.37 13.56 -7.51
C LYS A 180 -0.14 13.66 -6.63
N SER A 181 0.08 14.85 -6.10
CA SER A 181 1.14 15.10 -5.12
C SER A 181 0.71 16.27 -4.25
N GLU A 182 0.07 15.96 -3.13
CA GLU A 182 -0.38 16.97 -2.16
C GLU A 182 0.37 16.80 -0.85
N ARG A 183 0.54 17.91 -0.13
CA ARG A 183 1.19 17.98 1.16
C ARG A 183 0.33 18.80 2.11
N ILE A 184 -0.13 18.18 3.18
CA ILE A 184 -1.01 18.79 4.19
C ILE A 184 -0.24 18.82 5.51
N LYS A 185 0.14 20.02 5.98
CA LYS A 185 0.81 20.18 7.27
C LYS A 185 -0.21 20.37 8.38
N LEU A 186 -0.12 19.57 9.41
CA LEU A 186 -0.96 19.65 10.61
C LEU A 186 -0.37 20.64 11.63
N MET A 187 -1.19 21.10 12.58
CA MET A 187 -0.79 22.08 13.57
C MET A 187 0.30 21.55 14.53
N ALA A 188 0.29 20.24 14.82
CA ALA A 188 1.31 19.59 15.65
C ALA A 188 2.68 19.41 14.97
N GLY A 189 2.78 19.75 13.69
CA GLY A 189 4.02 19.64 12.91
C GLY A 189 4.07 18.43 11.99
N ASN A 190 3.21 17.43 12.19
CA ASN A 190 3.06 16.26 11.30
C ASN A 190 2.64 16.67 9.89
N VAL A 191 2.99 15.86 8.92
CA VAL A 191 2.59 16.05 7.53
C VAL A 191 1.81 14.83 7.04
N ILE A 192 0.72 15.08 6.31
CA ILE A 192 0.03 14.04 5.55
C ILE A 192 0.29 14.30 4.07
N TYR A 193 0.90 13.32 3.43
CA TYR A 193 1.12 13.31 1.98
C TYR A 193 0.01 12.53 1.28
N VAL A 194 -0.38 12.98 0.10
CA VAL A 194 -1.25 12.24 -0.82
C VAL A 194 -0.51 12.10 -2.13
N LYS A 195 -0.12 10.89 -2.45
CA LYS A 195 0.70 10.58 -3.62
C LYS A 195 0.04 9.50 -4.47
N THR A 196 0.36 9.51 -5.76
CA THR A 196 0.01 8.42 -6.67
C THR A 196 1.28 7.77 -7.21
N LEU A 197 1.30 6.45 -7.24
CA LEU A 197 2.35 5.64 -7.85
C LEU A 197 1.91 5.21 -9.25
N ASP A 198 2.68 5.61 -10.25
CA ASP A 198 2.44 5.22 -11.63
C ASP A 198 3.02 3.82 -11.91
N LEU A 199 2.14 2.83 -11.90
CA LEU A 199 2.49 1.44 -12.15
C LEU A 199 2.60 1.10 -13.65
N SER A 200 2.29 2.03 -14.56
CA SER A 200 2.44 1.83 -16.01
C SER A 200 3.88 2.00 -16.50
N GLN A 201 4.74 2.53 -15.62
CA GLN A 201 6.15 2.74 -15.90
C GLN A 201 6.96 1.44 -15.76
N ASN A 202 8.18 1.44 -16.31
CA ASN A 202 9.12 0.36 -16.04
C ASN A 202 9.56 0.35 -14.57
N PHE A 203 10.13 -0.78 -14.12
CA PHE A 203 10.47 -0.97 -12.71
C PHE A 203 11.45 0.08 -12.16
N GLU A 204 12.42 0.55 -12.95
CA GLU A 204 13.39 1.56 -12.52
C GLU A 204 12.70 2.91 -12.23
N GLU A 205 11.71 3.30 -13.02
CA GLU A 205 10.93 4.52 -12.77
C GLU A 205 9.97 4.36 -11.59
N ILE A 206 9.40 3.17 -11.39
CA ILE A 206 8.59 2.86 -10.20
C ILE A 206 9.46 2.93 -8.95
N LYS A 207 10.65 2.33 -8.99
CA LYS A 207 11.64 2.38 -7.92
C LYS A 207 11.98 3.82 -7.54
N LYS A 208 12.32 4.65 -8.54
CA LYS A 208 12.63 6.06 -8.35
C LYS A 208 11.50 6.83 -7.66
N GLN A 209 10.24 6.59 -8.07
CA GLN A 209 9.09 7.21 -7.41
C GLN A 209 9.00 6.81 -5.93
N LEU A 210 9.19 5.52 -5.61
CA LEU A 210 9.13 5.04 -4.22
C LEU A 210 10.27 5.60 -3.38
N ASP A 211 11.49 5.68 -3.94
CA ASP A 211 12.64 6.31 -3.27
C ASP A 211 12.36 7.78 -2.94
N GLU A 212 11.83 8.53 -3.92
CA GLU A 212 11.46 9.94 -3.74
C GLU A 212 10.36 10.11 -2.68
N PHE A 213 9.43 9.17 -2.56
CA PHE A 213 8.36 9.26 -1.56
C PHE A 213 8.89 9.12 -0.13
N ALA A 214 9.87 8.26 0.10
CA ALA A 214 10.50 8.12 1.41
C ALA A 214 11.38 9.33 1.78
N LEU A 215 11.91 10.04 0.79
CA LEU A 215 12.75 11.23 0.97
C LEU A 215 11.96 12.56 0.97
N SER A 216 10.64 12.50 0.79
CA SER A 216 9.80 13.71 0.73
C SER A 216 9.82 14.43 2.08
N GLU A 217 10.55 15.54 2.17
CA GLU A 217 10.51 16.51 3.26
C GLU A 217 9.42 17.57 3.05
#